data_dd8d3f0cc7d5c7f776e462554b6373c6
#
_entry.id   dd8d3f0cc7d5c7f776e462554b6373c6
#
_cell.length_a   1.000
_cell.length_b   1.000
_cell.length_c   1.000
_cell.angle_alpha   90.00
_cell.angle_beta   90.00
_cell.angle_gamma   90.00
#
_symmetry.space_group_name_H-M   'P 1'
#
loop_
_entity.id
_entity.type
_entity.pdbx_description
1 polymer ?
#
loop_
_entity_poly.entity_id
_entity_poly.type
_entity_poly.pdbx_seq_one_letter_code
_entity_poly.pdbx_strand_id
1 'polypeptide(L)'
;MKKFIAFFEIPTVDFHRAVDFYETVFGVQLPVFECEEEKMACFTEEVETVGAIFHAPDYIPSEKGVVISFNCEDIDQTLEKVLRKGGKIMMPKTKIEVEGRGWFALFADSEGNRVGLYADK
;
A
#
# COMPACT_ATOMS: atom_id res chain seq x y z
N MET A 1 -19.35 15.53 -7.45
CA MET A 1 -19.65 14.80 -6.22
C MET A 1 -18.37 14.30 -5.58
N LYS A 2 -18.28 14.44 -4.28
CA LYS A 2 -17.10 13.95 -3.57
C LYS A 2 -17.09 12.43 -3.50
N LYS A 3 -15.90 11.84 -3.56
CA LYS A 3 -15.74 10.41 -3.39
C LYS A 3 -16.04 10.05 -1.93
N PHE A 4 -16.48 8.84 -1.70
CA PHE A 4 -16.83 8.37 -0.36
C PHE A 4 -15.61 8.36 0.56
N ILE A 5 -14.46 7.89 0.07
CA ILE A 5 -13.21 7.88 0.84
C ILE A 5 -12.44 9.16 0.54
N ALA A 6 -12.11 9.94 1.57
CA ALA A 6 -11.33 11.16 1.39
C ALA A 6 -9.86 10.83 1.12
N PHE A 7 -9.25 10.07 2.02
CA PHE A 7 -7.88 9.58 1.85
C PHE A 7 -7.63 8.49 2.89
N PHE A 8 -6.56 7.72 2.68
CA PHE A 8 -6.14 6.70 3.64
C PHE A 8 -4.74 7.02 4.16
N GLU A 9 -4.40 6.42 5.30
CA GLU A 9 -3.06 6.55 5.88
C GLU A 9 -2.57 5.17 6.29
N ILE A 10 -1.31 4.87 5.96
CA ILE A 10 -0.67 3.61 6.28
C ILE A 10 0.45 3.90 7.27
N PRO A 11 0.36 3.36 8.49
CA PRO A 11 1.37 3.65 9.52
C PRO A 11 2.70 2.96 9.25
N THR A 12 3.77 3.52 9.81
CA THR A 12 5.12 3.00 9.63
C THR A 12 5.84 2.89 10.96
N VAL A 13 6.80 1.96 11.01
CA VAL A 13 7.80 1.90 12.08
C VAL A 13 9.04 2.67 11.62
N ASP A 14 9.48 2.40 10.41
CA ASP A 14 10.63 3.06 9.80
C ASP A 14 10.15 3.74 8.52
N PHE A 15 9.97 5.04 8.60
CA PHE A 15 9.37 5.81 7.51
C PHE A 15 10.15 5.69 6.19
N HIS A 16 11.47 5.83 6.25
CA HIS A 16 12.27 5.79 5.02
C HIS A 16 12.26 4.40 4.38
N ARG A 17 12.25 3.36 5.20
CA ARG A 17 12.14 2.00 4.71
C ARG A 17 10.79 1.78 4.02
N ALA A 18 9.73 2.31 4.61
CA ALA A 18 8.39 2.18 4.04
C ALA A 18 8.29 2.92 2.71
N VAL A 19 8.86 4.13 2.61
CA VAL A 19 8.86 4.89 1.36
C VAL A 19 9.58 4.10 0.26
N ASP A 20 10.77 3.58 0.57
CA ASP A 20 11.52 2.78 -0.39
C ASP A 20 10.74 1.55 -0.85
N PHE A 21 10.07 0.88 0.10
CA PHE A 21 9.26 -0.29 -0.21
C PHE A 21 8.17 0.06 -1.22
N TYR A 22 7.35 1.06 -0.91
CA TYR A 22 6.21 1.41 -1.76
C TYR A 22 6.63 2.00 -3.10
N GLU A 23 7.67 2.81 -3.12
CA GLU A 23 8.17 3.35 -4.39
C GLU A 23 8.64 2.24 -5.31
N THR A 24 9.33 1.25 -4.76
CA THR A 24 9.82 0.13 -5.57
C THR A 24 8.71 -0.81 -6.01
N VAL A 25 7.84 -1.18 -5.08
CA VAL A 25 6.77 -2.15 -5.37
C VAL A 25 5.81 -1.63 -6.43
N PHE A 26 5.45 -0.34 -6.37
CA PHE A 26 4.48 0.23 -7.29
C PHE A 26 5.11 1.08 -8.40
N GLY A 27 6.42 1.25 -8.39
CA GLY A 27 7.09 1.99 -9.45
C GLY A 27 6.72 3.46 -9.50
N VAL A 28 6.61 4.09 -8.34
CA VAL A 28 6.19 5.49 -8.22
C VAL A 28 7.16 6.27 -7.37
N GLN A 29 7.04 7.59 -7.43
CA GLN A 29 7.75 8.49 -6.51
C GLN A 29 6.73 9.13 -5.62
N LEU A 30 7.01 9.16 -4.33
CA LEU A 30 6.08 9.69 -3.34
C LEU A 30 6.66 10.99 -2.75
N PRO A 31 6.03 12.13 -3.00
CA PRO A 31 6.51 13.38 -2.39
C PRO A 31 6.37 13.30 -0.88
N VAL A 32 7.40 13.76 -0.19
CA VAL A 32 7.51 13.65 1.26
C VAL A 32 7.31 15.02 1.90
N PHE A 33 6.52 15.04 2.96
CA PHE A 33 6.29 16.23 3.77
C PHE A 33 6.57 15.89 5.23
N GLU A 34 7.30 16.77 5.91
CA GLU A 34 7.62 16.56 7.32
C GLU A 34 7.22 17.78 8.13
N CYS A 35 6.62 17.53 9.28
CA CYS A 35 6.19 18.58 10.19
C CYS A 35 6.38 18.07 11.60
N GLU A 36 7.40 18.58 12.30
CA GLU A 36 7.73 18.17 13.66
C GLU A 36 7.96 16.66 13.74
N GLU A 37 7.10 15.93 14.46
CA GLU A 37 7.25 14.49 14.64
C GLU A 37 6.50 13.67 13.61
N GLU A 38 5.76 14.34 12.71
CA GLU A 38 4.97 13.65 11.72
C GLU A 38 5.62 13.72 10.34
N LYS A 39 5.53 12.62 9.60
CA LYS A 39 6.05 12.53 8.24
C LYS A 39 5.03 11.83 7.37
N MET A 40 4.90 12.28 6.13
CA MET A 40 4.03 11.61 5.18
C MET A 40 4.64 11.58 3.79
N ALA A 41 4.39 10.48 3.10
CA ALA A 41 4.76 10.31 1.69
C ALA A 41 3.47 10.02 0.95
N CYS A 42 3.11 10.88 0.01
CA CYS A 42 1.76 10.90 -0.55
C CYS A 42 1.61 10.11 -1.84
N PHE A 43 0.54 9.33 -1.91
CA PHE A 43 0.10 8.70 -3.15
C PHE A 43 -0.83 9.69 -3.86
N THR A 44 -0.55 9.96 -5.13
CA THR A 44 -1.37 10.89 -5.90
C THR A 44 -1.94 10.20 -7.13
N GLU A 45 -3.17 10.56 -7.47
CA GLU A 45 -3.80 10.17 -8.72
C GLU A 45 -4.14 11.47 -9.45
N GLU A 46 -3.58 11.62 -10.64
CA GLU A 46 -3.67 12.89 -11.37
C GLU A 46 -3.12 14.01 -10.51
N VAL A 47 -3.95 14.88 -9.97
CA VAL A 47 -3.50 15.98 -9.11
C VAL A 47 -3.99 15.85 -7.68
N GLU A 48 -4.67 14.73 -7.36
CA GLU A 48 -5.23 14.55 -6.02
C GLU A 48 -4.40 13.59 -5.20
N THR A 49 -4.21 13.92 -3.92
CA THR A 49 -3.64 12.99 -2.97
C THR A 49 -4.74 12.02 -2.54
N VAL A 50 -4.53 10.73 -2.76
CA VAL A 50 -5.52 9.71 -2.39
C VAL A 50 -5.18 9.01 -1.09
N GLY A 51 -3.95 9.15 -0.63
CA GLY A 51 -3.52 8.55 0.63
C GLY A 51 -2.06 8.83 0.88
N ALA A 52 -1.54 8.31 1.98
CA ALA A 52 -0.15 8.53 2.35
C ALA A 52 0.38 7.39 3.21
N ILE A 53 1.68 7.19 3.11
CA ILE A 53 2.44 6.47 4.11
C ILE A 53 2.70 7.48 5.21
N PHE A 54 2.36 7.16 6.44
CA PHE A 54 2.31 8.15 7.50
C PHE A 54 3.08 7.69 8.72
N HIS A 55 3.83 8.60 9.31
CA HIS A 55 4.57 8.32 10.54
C HIS A 55 4.18 9.33 11.62
N ALA A 56 3.75 8.81 12.76
CA ALA A 56 3.48 9.61 13.96
C ALA A 56 3.78 8.73 15.17
N PRO A 57 4.12 9.34 16.33
CA PRO A 57 4.59 8.56 17.49
C PRO A 57 3.69 7.42 17.95
N ASP A 58 2.38 7.60 17.90
CA ASP A 58 1.44 6.59 18.42
C ASP A 58 0.69 5.84 17.34
N TYR A 59 1.12 5.96 16.09
CA TYR A 59 0.42 5.35 14.97
C TYR A 59 1.19 4.10 14.54
N ILE A 60 0.67 2.93 14.92
CA ILE A 60 1.39 1.66 14.86
C ILE A 60 0.86 0.73 13.78
N PRO A 61 1.76 0.14 12.95
CA PRO A 61 1.36 -0.85 11.95
C PRO A 61 0.70 -2.09 12.56
N SER A 62 -0.15 -2.75 11.76
CA SER A 62 -0.82 -3.96 12.21
C SER A 62 -1.19 -4.84 11.01
N GLU A 63 -1.05 -6.16 11.19
CA GLU A 63 -1.53 -7.12 10.21
C GLU A 63 -3.04 -7.37 10.34
N LYS A 64 -3.68 -6.79 11.36
CA LYS A 64 -5.08 -7.04 11.67
C LYS A 64 -5.97 -5.81 11.47
N GLY A 65 -5.44 -4.79 10.83
CA GLY A 65 -6.19 -3.56 10.58
C GLY A 65 -7.00 -3.64 9.30
N VAL A 66 -7.51 -2.47 8.90
CA VAL A 66 -8.24 -2.33 7.65
C VAL A 66 -7.30 -2.61 6.48
N VAL A 67 -7.79 -3.30 5.46
CA VAL A 67 -7.00 -3.61 4.27
C VAL A 67 -7.29 -2.59 3.17
N ILE A 68 -6.25 -1.98 2.67
CA ILE A 68 -6.30 -1.12 1.48
C ILE A 68 -5.77 -1.96 0.32
N SER A 69 -6.53 -2.04 -0.77
CA SER A 69 -6.09 -2.78 -1.94
C SER A 69 -5.68 -1.81 -3.04
N PHE A 70 -4.49 -2.03 -3.58
CA PHE A 70 -3.96 -1.23 -4.68
C PHE A 70 -4.19 -1.96 -6.00
N ASN A 71 -4.52 -1.21 -7.02
CA ASN A 71 -4.60 -1.76 -8.38
C ASN A 71 -3.20 -2.02 -8.91
N CYS A 72 -3.05 -3.14 -9.61
CA CYS A 72 -1.80 -3.41 -10.34
C CYS A 72 -2.14 -4.16 -11.61
N GLU A 73 -1.20 -4.19 -12.54
CA GLU A 73 -1.42 -4.88 -13.81
C GLU A 73 -1.08 -6.37 -13.72
N ASP A 74 -0.06 -6.71 -12.93
CA ASP A 74 0.45 -8.08 -12.82
C ASP A 74 0.72 -8.38 -11.36
N ILE A 75 -0.17 -9.13 -10.74
CA ILE A 75 -0.05 -9.44 -9.30
C ILE A 75 1.23 -10.22 -9.00
N ASP A 76 1.55 -11.23 -9.82
CA ASP A 76 2.73 -12.05 -9.52
C ASP A 76 4.02 -11.24 -9.59
N GLN A 77 4.14 -10.35 -10.57
CA GLN A 77 5.30 -9.48 -10.69
C GLN A 77 5.40 -8.50 -9.51
N THR A 78 4.27 -7.96 -9.10
CA THR A 78 4.21 -7.04 -7.96
C THR A 78 4.62 -7.77 -6.68
N LEU A 79 4.15 -9.01 -6.48
CA LEU A 79 4.51 -9.80 -5.31
C LEU A 79 6.01 -10.12 -5.27
N GLU A 80 6.66 -10.31 -6.42
CA GLU A 80 8.10 -10.50 -6.45
C GLU A 80 8.83 -9.28 -5.89
N LYS A 81 8.35 -8.08 -6.22
CA LYS A 81 8.94 -6.84 -5.70
C LYS A 81 8.69 -6.72 -4.20
N VAL A 82 7.51 -7.14 -3.73
CA VAL A 82 7.19 -7.16 -2.30
C VAL A 82 8.23 -8.00 -1.55
N LEU A 83 8.49 -9.21 -2.04
CA LEU A 83 9.47 -10.10 -1.41
C LEU A 83 10.87 -9.49 -1.45
N ARG A 84 11.24 -8.89 -2.57
CA ARG A 84 12.56 -8.29 -2.73
C ARG A 84 12.83 -7.17 -1.75
N LYS A 85 11.78 -6.45 -1.35
CA LYS A 85 11.90 -5.30 -0.44
C LYS A 85 11.52 -5.62 1.00
N GLY A 86 11.48 -6.89 1.36
CA GLY A 86 11.31 -7.29 2.75
C GLY A 86 9.88 -7.51 3.22
N GLY A 87 8.93 -7.51 2.29
CA GLY A 87 7.56 -7.88 2.62
C GLY A 87 7.36 -9.38 2.56
N LYS A 88 6.13 -9.82 2.82
CA LYS A 88 5.78 -11.24 2.82
C LYS A 88 4.48 -11.43 2.05
N ILE A 89 4.35 -12.57 1.38
CA ILE A 89 3.09 -12.93 0.72
C ILE A 89 2.21 -13.60 1.77
N MET A 90 1.03 -13.03 2.03
CA MET A 90 0.06 -13.60 2.96
C MET A 90 -0.97 -14.44 2.22
N MET A 91 -1.32 -14.04 1.01
CA MET A 91 -2.20 -14.82 0.14
C MET A 91 -1.77 -14.57 -1.30
N PRO A 92 -1.43 -15.63 -2.06
CA PRO A 92 -0.98 -15.45 -3.44
C PRO A 92 -2.14 -15.05 -4.34
N LYS A 93 -1.85 -14.81 -5.62
CA LYS A 93 -2.86 -14.43 -6.61
C LYS A 93 -4.02 -15.42 -6.57
N THR A 94 -5.21 -14.92 -6.30
CA THR A 94 -6.41 -15.73 -6.09
C THR A 94 -7.57 -15.14 -6.87
N LYS A 95 -8.33 -16.00 -7.55
CA LYS A 95 -9.50 -15.57 -8.30
C LYS A 95 -10.61 -15.14 -7.33
N ILE A 96 -11.19 -13.97 -7.58
CA ILE A 96 -12.35 -13.53 -6.81
C ILE A 96 -13.56 -14.25 -7.36
N GLU A 97 -14.29 -14.94 -6.49
CA GLU A 97 -15.43 -15.79 -6.88
C GLU A 97 -16.73 -14.97 -7.05
N VAL A 98 -16.59 -13.83 -7.71
CA VAL A 98 -17.73 -12.96 -8.03
C VAL A 98 -17.62 -12.64 -9.51
N GLU A 99 -18.70 -12.85 -10.25
CA GLU A 99 -18.72 -12.58 -11.68
C GLU A 99 -18.39 -11.12 -11.95
N GLY A 100 -17.55 -10.90 -12.95
CA GLY A 100 -17.14 -9.56 -13.34
C GLY A 100 -15.96 -9.00 -12.52
N ARG A 101 -15.47 -9.77 -11.55
CA ARG A 101 -14.30 -9.35 -10.75
C ARG A 101 -13.07 -10.10 -11.23
N GLY A 102 -11.89 -9.54 -10.90
CA GLY A 102 -10.63 -10.12 -11.31
C GLY A 102 -9.99 -10.98 -10.25
N TRP A 103 -8.78 -10.61 -9.86
CA TRP A 103 -7.92 -11.38 -8.97
C TRP A 103 -7.42 -10.50 -7.83
N PHE A 104 -7.08 -11.13 -6.71
CA PHE A 104 -6.51 -10.38 -5.60
C PHE A 104 -5.36 -11.16 -4.97
N ALA A 105 -4.58 -10.45 -4.15
CA ALA A 105 -3.55 -11.04 -3.32
C ALA A 105 -3.43 -10.20 -2.06
N LEU A 106 -2.82 -10.76 -1.03
CA LEU A 106 -2.54 -10.05 0.21
C LEU A 106 -1.07 -10.19 0.53
N PHE A 107 -0.48 -9.11 1.02
CA PHE A 107 0.91 -9.15 1.46
C PHE A 107 1.07 -8.36 2.75
N ALA A 108 2.15 -8.63 3.48
CA ALA A 108 2.58 -7.79 4.58
C ALA A 108 3.66 -6.87 4.02
N ASP A 109 3.51 -5.56 4.24
CA ASP A 109 4.50 -4.62 3.76
C ASP A 109 5.76 -4.63 4.64
N SER A 110 6.72 -3.75 4.36
CA SER A 110 7.98 -3.71 5.11
C SER A 110 7.78 -3.35 6.58
N GLU A 111 6.61 -2.83 6.93
CA GLU A 111 6.31 -2.37 8.28
C GLU A 111 5.39 -3.32 9.05
N GLY A 112 4.87 -4.35 8.39
CA GLY A 112 3.97 -5.31 9.00
C GLY A 112 2.49 -5.00 8.82
N ASN A 113 2.14 -4.11 7.89
CA ASN A 113 0.72 -3.88 7.57
C ASN A 113 0.25 -4.90 6.56
N ARG A 114 -1.01 -5.32 6.68
CA ARG A 114 -1.66 -6.17 5.69
C ARG A 114 -2.20 -5.28 4.57
N VAL A 115 -1.80 -5.56 3.35
CA VAL A 115 -2.15 -4.75 2.19
C VAL A 115 -2.62 -5.68 1.07
N GLY A 116 -3.57 -5.21 0.27
CA GLY A 116 -4.10 -6.00 -0.83
C GLY A 116 -3.66 -5.49 -2.19
N LEU A 117 -3.73 -6.39 -3.15
CA LEU A 117 -3.53 -6.07 -4.57
C LEU A 117 -4.77 -6.55 -5.33
N TYR A 118 -5.14 -5.81 -6.34
CA TYR A 118 -6.23 -6.17 -7.22
C TYR A 118 -5.79 -6.00 -8.68
N ALA A 119 -6.15 -6.96 -9.52
CA ALA A 119 -5.92 -6.87 -10.96
C ALA A 119 -7.09 -7.50 -11.69
N ASP A 120 -7.39 -6.98 -12.88
CA ASP A 120 -8.46 -7.52 -13.72
C ASP A 120 -8.08 -8.86 -14.35
N LYS A 121 -6.77 -9.12 -14.44
CA LYS A 121 -6.26 -10.34 -15.08
C LYS A 121 -5.32 -11.12 -14.19
#